data_636eeb13a8320df159dbbd0ddbd52362
#
_entry.id   636eeb13a8320df159dbbd0ddbd52362
#
_cell.length_a   1.000
_cell.length_b   1.000
_cell.length_c   1.000
_cell.angle_alpha   90.00
_cell.angle_beta   90.00
_cell.angle_gamma   90.00
#
_symmetry.space_group_name_H-M   'P 1'
#
loop_
_entity.id
_entity.type
_entity.pdbx_description
1 polymer ?
#
loop_
_entity_poly.entity_id
_entity_poly.type
_entity_poly.pdbx_seq_one_letter_code
_entity_poly.pdbx_strand_id
1 'polypeptide(L)'
;YAAGINFGASIISLFYGEGNFKETIKIATLCGWDSDNPASTWAGLLGFIYGKKEIVKMFDEELSNRYNIGRTRIGFENEIDNFESMAEKGLKIIDMVVTRKHYGEVKNNKWIFKKYPTRYTNEYVDELPEAEPPEIDLPETN
;
A
#
# COMPACT_ATOMS: atom_id res chain seq x y z
N TYR A 1 10.19 16.85 -7.93
CA TYR A 1 10.48 15.44 -8.17
C TYR A 1 9.76 15.00 -9.43
N ALA A 2 10.47 14.29 -10.32
CA ALA A 2 9.94 13.92 -11.62
C ALA A 2 9.21 12.57 -11.54
N ALA A 3 7.89 12.58 -11.49
CA ALA A 3 7.06 11.37 -11.45
C ALA A 3 7.39 10.38 -12.58
N GLY A 4 7.73 10.88 -13.78
CA GLY A 4 8.12 10.04 -14.90
C GLY A 4 9.41 9.24 -14.66
N ILE A 5 10.38 9.78 -13.91
CA ILE A 5 11.61 9.06 -13.53
C ILE A 5 11.27 7.95 -12.54
N ASN A 6 10.47 8.24 -11.52
CA ASN A 6 10.05 7.24 -10.54
C ASN A 6 9.23 6.11 -11.19
N PHE A 7 8.34 6.47 -12.12
CA PHE A 7 7.60 5.47 -12.88
C PHE A 7 8.53 4.60 -13.72
N GLY A 8 9.45 5.21 -14.48
CA GLY A 8 10.43 4.47 -15.28
C GLY A 8 11.29 3.55 -14.43
N ALA A 9 11.84 4.04 -13.32
CA ALA A 9 12.62 3.25 -12.36
C ALA A 9 11.81 2.08 -11.77
N SER A 10 10.55 2.30 -11.46
CA SER A 10 9.65 1.25 -10.97
C SER A 10 9.46 0.15 -12.02
N ILE A 11 9.17 0.52 -13.25
CA ILE A 11 8.95 -0.46 -14.33
C ILE A 11 10.24 -1.24 -14.63
N ILE A 12 11.38 -0.55 -14.75
CA ILE A 12 12.67 -1.19 -15.00
C ILE A 12 13.00 -2.18 -13.87
N SER A 13 12.87 -1.77 -12.63
CA SER A 13 13.21 -2.63 -11.49
C SER A 13 12.31 -3.86 -11.38
N LEU A 14 11.02 -3.75 -11.70
CA LEU A 14 10.12 -4.88 -11.72
C LEU A 14 10.52 -5.90 -12.81
N PHE A 15 10.69 -5.43 -14.05
CA PHE A 15 10.97 -6.32 -15.18
C PHE A 15 12.35 -6.97 -15.08
N TYR A 16 13.38 -6.20 -14.75
CA TYR A 16 14.73 -6.77 -14.59
C TYR A 16 14.91 -7.57 -13.31
N GLY A 17 14.13 -7.28 -12.29
CA GLY A 17 14.08 -8.07 -11.05
C GLY A 17 13.25 -9.35 -11.18
N GLU A 18 12.45 -9.51 -12.26
CA GLU A 18 11.61 -10.68 -12.56
C GLU A 18 10.72 -11.11 -11.39
N GLY A 19 10.30 -10.14 -10.57
CA GLY A 19 9.50 -10.38 -9.36
C GLY A 19 10.30 -10.96 -8.19
N ASN A 20 11.61 -11.17 -8.33
CA ASN A 20 12.46 -11.53 -7.20
C ASN A 20 12.58 -10.35 -6.23
N PHE A 21 12.25 -10.56 -4.96
CA PHE A 21 12.21 -9.49 -3.97
C PHE A 21 13.54 -8.73 -3.86
N LYS A 22 14.64 -9.47 -3.63
CA LYS A 22 15.95 -8.85 -3.42
C LYS A 22 16.43 -8.10 -4.67
N GLU A 23 16.34 -8.72 -5.83
CA GLU A 23 16.83 -8.12 -7.09
C GLU A 23 15.97 -6.91 -7.49
N THR A 24 14.65 -7.00 -7.37
CA THR A 24 13.76 -5.87 -7.68
C THR A 24 14.07 -4.66 -6.79
N ILE A 25 14.19 -4.86 -5.46
CA ILE A 25 14.50 -3.77 -4.52
C ILE A 25 15.89 -3.21 -4.76
N LYS A 26 16.88 -4.07 -5.01
CA LYS A 26 18.25 -3.67 -5.33
C LYS A 26 18.32 -2.80 -6.59
N ILE A 27 17.68 -3.24 -7.67
CA ILE A 27 17.67 -2.46 -8.92
C ILE A 27 16.93 -1.12 -8.70
N ALA A 28 15.78 -1.13 -8.03
CA ALA A 28 15.04 0.07 -7.70
C ALA A 28 15.89 1.08 -6.92
N THR A 29 16.62 0.59 -5.91
CA THR A 29 17.52 1.43 -5.10
C THR A 29 18.70 1.98 -5.93
N LEU A 30 19.27 1.17 -6.81
CA LEU A 30 20.41 1.55 -7.65
C LEU A 30 20.04 2.48 -8.80
N CYS A 31 18.77 2.63 -9.14
CA CYS A 31 18.32 3.64 -10.12
C CYS A 31 18.66 5.07 -9.69
N GLY A 32 18.93 5.30 -8.40
CA GLY A 32 19.26 6.61 -7.88
C GLY A 32 18.07 7.58 -7.86
N TRP A 33 18.36 8.88 -7.81
CA TRP A 33 17.37 9.94 -7.71
C TRP A 33 16.49 9.76 -6.47
N ASP A 34 15.19 9.69 -6.62
CA ASP A 34 14.20 9.47 -5.57
C ASP A 34 13.98 7.95 -5.35
N SER A 35 15.06 7.22 -5.18
CA SER A 35 15.10 5.74 -5.25
C SER A 35 14.35 5.02 -4.12
N ASP A 36 14.08 5.70 -3.02
CA ASP A 36 13.20 5.21 -1.96
C ASP A 36 11.75 5.02 -2.43
N ASN A 37 11.29 5.83 -3.37
CA ASN A 37 9.94 5.72 -3.93
C ASN A 37 9.71 4.37 -4.67
N PRO A 38 10.44 4.01 -5.74
CA PRO A 38 10.27 2.72 -6.41
C PRO A 38 10.62 1.54 -5.50
N ALA A 39 11.65 1.67 -4.65
CA ALA A 39 12.06 0.60 -3.76
C ALA A 39 10.97 0.29 -2.71
N SER A 40 10.40 1.30 -2.06
CA SER A 40 9.33 1.11 -1.07
C SER A 40 8.03 0.60 -1.71
N THR A 41 7.72 1.05 -2.93
CA THR A 41 6.55 0.57 -3.67
C THR A 41 6.62 -0.92 -3.92
N TRP A 42 7.74 -1.39 -4.46
CA TRP A 42 7.92 -2.84 -4.72
C TRP A 42 8.12 -3.64 -3.45
N ALA A 43 8.80 -3.08 -2.44
CA ALA A 43 8.93 -3.75 -1.14
C ALA A 43 7.57 -3.99 -0.51
N GLY A 44 6.65 -3.02 -0.59
CA GLY A 44 5.29 -3.18 -0.11
C GLY A 44 4.52 -4.25 -0.88
N LEU A 45 4.50 -4.17 -2.21
CA LEU A 45 3.73 -5.09 -3.05
C LEU A 45 4.28 -6.52 -3.00
N LEU A 46 5.58 -6.70 -3.23
CA LEU A 46 6.21 -8.01 -3.18
C LEU A 46 6.21 -8.57 -1.75
N GLY A 47 6.38 -7.70 -0.74
CA GLY A 47 6.25 -8.07 0.65
C GLY A 47 4.88 -8.63 1.01
N PHE A 48 3.83 -8.07 0.41
CA PHE A 48 2.47 -8.60 0.55
C PHE A 48 2.31 -9.97 -0.12
N ILE A 49 2.96 -10.19 -1.28
CA ILE A 49 2.93 -11.47 -2.00
C ILE A 49 3.71 -12.56 -1.26
N TYR A 50 4.94 -12.27 -0.83
CA TYR A 50 5.81 -13.25 -0.18
C TYR A 50 5.46 -13.48 1.29
N GLY A 51 5.02 -12.44 1.99
CA GLY A 51 4.77 -12.43 3.42
C GLY A 51 6.05 -12.42 4.27
N LYS A 52 5.89 -12.04 5.54
CA LYS A 52 7.02 -11.84 6.49
C LYS A 52 7.95 -13.04 6.58
N LYS A 53 7.39 -14.26 6.65
CA LYS A 53 8.19 -15.49 6.86
C LYS A 53 9.17 -15.74 5.73
N GLU A 54 8.74 -15.58 4.49
CA GLU A 54 9.61 -15.79 3.33
C GLU A 54 10.66 -14.68 3.22
N ILE A 55 10.29 -13.43 3.56
CA ILE A 55 11.25 -12.33 3.55
C ILE A 55 12.34 -12.54 4.61
N VAL A 56 11.99 -12.90 5.85
CA VAL A 56 12.96 -13.24 6.91
C VAL A 56 13.93 -14.34 6.41
N LYS A 57 13.39 -15.40 5.81
CA LYS A 57 14.19 -16.49 5.25
C LYS A 57 15.10 -16.02 4.10
N MET A 58 14.63 -15.12 3.22
CA MET A 58 15.44 -14.59 2.11
C MET A 58 16.63 -13.78 2.60
N PHE A 59 16.50 -13.06 3.72
CA PHE A 59 17.56 -12.21 4.24
C PHE A 59 18.40 -12.90 5.32
N ASP A 60 17.95 -14.04 5.81
CA ASP A 60 18.53 -14.75 6.96
C ASP A 60 18.69 -13.84 8.20
N GLU A 61 17.73 -12.95 8.36
CA GLU A 61 17.71 -11.96 9.45
C GLU A 61 16.30 -11.78 10.00
N GLU A 62 16.17 -11.64 11.31
CA GLU A 62 14.92 -11.28 11.93
C GLU A 62 14.57 -9.82 11.66
N LEU A 63 13.37 -9.59 11.15
CA LEU A 63 12.86 -8.24 10.94
C LEU A 63 12.29 -7.66 12.22
N SER A 64 12.69 -6.43 12.54
CA SER A 64 12.09 -5.70 13.66
C SER A 64 10.57 -5.59 13.45
N ASN A 65 9.83 -5.82 14.53
CA ASN A 65 8.40 -5.56 14.57
C ASN A 65 8.06 -4.12 14.93
N ARG A 66 9.05 -3.31 15.28
CA ARG A 66 8.85 -1.94 15.78
C ARG A 66 9.41 -0.93 14.81
N TYR A 67 8.76 0.21 14.75
CA TYR A 67 9.20 1.36 13.96
C TYR A 67 9.03 2.65 14.74
N ASN A 68 9.85 3.65 14.42
CA ASN A 68 9.73 4.99 14.96
C ASN A 68 8.71 5.79 14.15
N ILE A 69 7.80 6.46 14.84
CA ILE A 69 6.92 7.43 14.22
C ILE A 69 7.74 8.68 13.94
N GLY A 70 7.85 9.03 12.66
CA GLY A 70 8.74 10.07 12.17
C GLY A 70 8.35 11.50 12.55
N ARG A 71 8.62 12.42 11.64
CA ARG A 71 8.57 13.87 11.89
C ARG A 71 7.20 14.43 12.28
N THR A 72 6.12 13.81 11.81
CA THR A 72 4.74 14.28 12.06
C THR A 72 4.11 13.38 13.13
N ARG A 73 4.29 13.76 14.39
CA ARG A 73 3.78 13.00 15.54
C ARG A 73 2.44 13.48 16.07
N ILE A 74 1.81 14.45 15.42
CA ILE A 74 0.54 15.01 15.84
C ILE A 74 -0.52 13.91 15.81
N GLY A 75 -1.18 13.68 16.95
CA GLY A 75 -2.19 12.64 17.10
C GLY A 75 -1.68 11.23 17.46
N PHE A 76 -0.36 11.07 17.66
CA PHE A 76 0.22 9.82 18.14
C PHE A 76 0.69 9.95 19.60
N GLU A 77 0.25 9.02 20.45
CA GLU A 77 0.61 9.04 21.88
C GLU A 77 2.07 8.62 22.13
N ASN A 78 2.61 7.75 21.28
CA ASN A 78 3.93 7.16 21.46
C ASN A 78 4.85 7.49 20.28
N GLU A 79 6.16 7.52 20.55
CA GLU A 79 7.19 7.68 19.51
C GLU A 79 7.48 6.40 18.72
N ILE A 80 7.09 5.26 19.27
CA ILE A 80 7.33 3.94 18.71
C ILE A 80 6.01 3.18 18.66
N ASP A 81 5.72 2.60 17.52
CA ASP A 81 4.60 1.66 17.33
C ASP A 81 5.12 0.37 16.72
N ASN A 82 4.24 -0.59 16.48
CA ASN A 82 4.57 -1.89 15.93
C ASN A 82 3.67 -2.24 14.75
N PHE A 83 4.16 -3.14 13.90
CA PHE A 83 3.46 -3.50 12.67
C PHE A 83 2.16 -4.26 12.91
N GLU A 84 2.03 -5.04 14.00
CA GLU A 84 0.77 -5.70 14.35
C GLU A 84 -0.31 -4.67 14.69
N SER A 85 0.00 -3.69 15.56
CA SER A 85 -0.92 -2.59 15.89
C SER A 85 -1.34 -1.81 14.64
N MET A 86 -0.39 -1.52 13.75
CA MET A 86 -0.68 -0.84 12.48
C MET A 86 -1.61 -1.68 11.60
N ALA A 87 -1.35 -2.99 11.47
CA ALA A 87 -2.18 -3.90 10.69
C ALA A 87 -3.61 -4.00 11.26
N GLU A 88 -3.77 -4.12 12.57
CA GLU A 88 -5.07 -4.15 13.22
C GLU A 88 -5.87 -2.87 12.98
N LYS A 89 -5.22 -1.71 13.09
CA LYS A 89 -5.84 -0.42 12.76
C LYS A 89 -6.24 -0.36 11.28
N GLY A 90 -5.36 -0.83 10.39
CA GLY A 90 -5.62 -0.91 8.96
C GLY A 90 -6.83 -1.79 8.63
N LEU A 91 -6.95 -2.97 9.24
CA LEU A 91 -8.10 -3.85 9.07
C LEU A 91 -9.41 -3.16 9.49
N LYS A 92 -9.41 -2.47 10.63
CA LYS A 92 -10.59 -1.69 11.07
C LYS A 92 -10.98 -0.59 10.08
N ILE A 93 -10.00 0.08 9.49
CA ILE A 93 -10.25 1.09 8.45
C ILE A 93 -10.86 0.44 7.20
N ILE A 94 -10.33 -0.72 6.76
CA ILE A 94 -10.89 -1.46 5.63
C ILE A 94 -12.34 -1.86 5.92
N ASP A 95 -12.63 -2.39 7.10
CA ASP A 95 -13.99 -2.75 7.52
C ASP A 95 -14.94 -1.54 7.42
N MET A 96 -14.50 -0.38 7.92
CA MET A 96 -15.30 0.85 7.82
C MET A 96 -15.52 1.29 6.38
N VAL A 97 -14.50 1.24 5.53
CA VAL A 97 -14.62 1.64 4.11
C VAL A 97 -15.54 0.69 3.36
N VAL A 98 -15.38 -0.62 3.54
CA VAL A 98 -16.20 -1.64 2.88
C VAL A 98 -17.68 -1.48 3.23
N THR A 99 -17.97 -1.23 4.51
CA THR A 99 -19.36 -1.15 5.00
C THR A 99 -19.99 0.22 4.74
N ARG A 100 -19.32 1.33 5.10
CA ARG A 100 -19.87 2.69 4.98
C ARG A 100 -20.07 3.15 3.54
N LYS A 101 -19.15 2.78 2.65
CA LYS A 101 -19.25 3.14 1.23
C LYS A 101 -20.06 2.13 0.41
N HIS A 102 -20.69 1.15 1.07
CA HIS A 102 -21.49 0.12 0.41
C HIS A 102 -20.76 -0.69 -0.67
N TYR A 103 -19.42 -0.74 -0.62
CA TYR A 103 -18.62 -1.54 -1.55
C TYR A 103 -18.78 -3.04 -1.33
N GLY A 104 -19.27 -3.44 -0.17
CA GLY A 104 -19.46 -4.84 0.19
C GLY A 104 -20.02 -5.01 1.60
N GLU A 105 -19.79 -6.17 2.14
CA GLU A 105 -20.13 -6.53 3.52
C GLU A 105 -18.98 -7.31 4.18
N VAL A 106 -18.92 -7.27 5.50
CA VAL A 106 -18.02 -8.12 6.28
C VAL A 106 -18.84 -9.28 6.84
N LYS A 107 -18.50 -10.51 6.46
CA LYS A 107 -19.21 -11.71 6.89
C LYS A 107 -18.22 -12.84 7.18
N ASN A 108 -18.32 -13.42 8.37
CA ASN A 108 -17.42 -14.49 8.81
C ASN A 108 -15.93 -14.13 8.70
N ASN A 109 -15.54 -12.92 9.12
CA ASN A 109 -14.18 -12.38 9.00
C ASN A 109 -13.65 -12.32 7.54
N LYS A 110 -14.53 -12.20 6.57
CA LYS A 110 -14.18 -12.03 5.16
C LYS A 110 -14.87 -10.82 4.59
N TRP A 111 -14.17 -10.10 3.74
CA TRP A 111 -14.76 -9.03 2.94
C TRP A 111 -15.42 -9.63 1.71
N ILE A 112 -16.69 -9.36 1.53
CA ILE A 112 -17.47 -9.76 0.36
C ILE A 112 -17.76 -8.49 -0.41
N PHE A 113 -17.05 -8.29 -1.52
CA PHE A 113 -17.22 -7.13 -2.37
C PHE A 113 -18.38 -7.31 -3.34
N LYS A 114 -19.14 -6.25 -3.56
CA LYS A 114 -20.12 -6.23 -4.64
C LYS A 114 -19.39 -6.31 -5.98
N LYS A 115 -19.87 -7.18 -6.85
CA LYS A 115 -19.38 -7.23 -8.21
C LYS A 115 -19.89 -6.00 -8.97
N TYR A 116 -19.02 -5.02 -9.18
CA TYR A 116 -19.32 -3.94 -10.10
C TYR A 116 -19.12 -4.44 -11.53
N PRO A 117 -20.00 -4.06 -12.48
CA PRO A 117 -19.73 -4.34 -13.87
C PRO A 117 -18.40 -3.66 -14.22
N THR A 118 -17.43 -4.44 -14.65
CA THR A 118 -16.18 -3.92 -15.21
C THR A 118 -16.57 -3.21 -16.51
N ARG A 119 -16.67 -1.90 -16.50
CA ARG A 119 -16.79 -1.08 -17.70
C ARG A 119 -15.43 -0.97 -18.42
N TYR A 120 -14.79 -2.09 -18.66
CA TYR A 120 -13.71 -2.20 -19.64
C TYR A 120 -14.31 -2.84 -20.89
N THR A 121 -15.28 -2.16 -21.50
CA THR A 121 -15.47 -2.23 -22.93
C THR A 121 -14.55 -1.17 -23.52
N ASN A 122 -13.86 -1.49 -24.61
CA ASN A 122 -12.96 -0.62 -25.37
C ASN A 122 -13.67 0.60 -26.00
N GLU A 123 -14.75 1.06 -25.43
CA GLU A 123 -15.43 2.28 -25.81
C GLU A 123 -14.90 3.39 -24.90
N TYR A 124 -14.36 4.41 -25.52
CA TYR A 124 -13.80 5.63 -24.96
C TYR A 124 -14.48 6.03 -23.66
N VAL A 125 -13.64 6.36 -22.66
CA VAL A 125 -14.05 6.96 -21.39
C VAL A 125 -14.44 8.43 -21.64
N ASP A 126 -15.47 8.62 -22.44
CA ASP A 126 -16.20 9.87 -22.48
C ASP A 126 -17.33 9.71 -21.46
N GLU A 127 -17.26 10.49 -20.38
CA GLU A 127 -18.20 10.55 -19.27
C GLU A 127 -17.94 9.53 -18.13
N LEU A 128 -16.82 9.71 -17.45
CA LEU A 128 -16.82 9.43 -16.01
C LEU A 128 -17.73 10.49 -15.38
N PRO A 129 -18.82 10.12 -14.68
CA PRO A 129 -19.49 11.08 -13.82
C PRO A 129 -18.44 11.63 -12.86
N GLU A 130 -18.35 12.95 -12.74
CA GLU A 130 -17.52 13.60 -11.74
C GLU A 130 -17.84 12.92 -10.40
N ALA A 131 -16.88 12.12 -9.90
CA ALA A 131 -17.01 11.58 -8.57
C ALA A 131 -16.90 12.77 -7.64
N GLU A 132 -18.01 13.16 -7.02
CA GLU A 132 -17.95 14.13 -5.93
C GLU A 132 -16.91 13.61 -4.95
N PRO A 133 -15.93 14.46 -4.56
CA PRO A 133 -14.92 14.04 -3.60
C PRO A 133 -15.67 13.59 -2.33
N PRO A 134 -15.28 12.45 -1.74
CA PRO A 134 -15.93 11.98 -0.53
C PRO A 134 -15.80 13.07 0.55
N GLU A 135 -16.91 13.51 1.10
CA GLU A 135 -16.91 14.27 2.35
C GLU A 135 -16.23 13.39 3.41
N ILE A 136 -15.00 13.72 3.72
CA ILE A 136 -14.26 13.08 4.81
C ILE A 136 -14.66 13.84 6.06
N ASP A 137 -15.65 13.35 6.78
CA ASP A 137 -15.90 13.75 8.16
C ASP A 137 -14.70 13.28 8.99
N LEU A 138 -13.73 14.17 9.12
CA LEU A 138 -12.68 13.99 10.11
C LEU A 138 -13.33 14.17 11.48
N PRO A 139 -13.08 13.28 12.46
CA PRO A 139 -13.56 13.48 13.82
C PRO A 139 -13.00 14.81 14.32
N GLU A 140 -13.89 15.67 14.84
CA GLU A 140 -13.49 16.90 15.49
C GLU A 140 -12.49 16.54 16.59
N THR A 141 -11.30 17.10 16.46
CA THR A 141 -10.26 17.00 17.50
C THR A 141 -10.68 17.93 18.64
N ASN A 142 -11.19 17.35 19.73
CA ASN A 142 -11.29 18.03 21.03
C ASN A 142 -9.90 18.16 21.68
#